data_4a5308775fdc04be712bea2a4ca97234
#
_entry.id   4a5308775fdc04be712bea2a4ca97234
#
_cell.length_a   1.000
_cell.length_b   1.000
_cell.length_c   1.000
_cell.angle_alpha   90.00
_cell.angle_beta   90.00
_cell.angle_gamma   90.00
#
_symmetry.space_group_name_H-M   'P 1'
#
loop_
_entity.id
_entity.type
_entity.pdbx_description
1 polymer ?
#
loop_
_entity_poly.entity_id
_entity_poly.type
_entity_poly.pdbx_seq_one_letter_code
_entity_poly.pdbx_strand_id
1 'polypeptide(L)'
;RLLEKLSQQMEEAFDFLDYTGSEHSKPLKQVVKEAFQEKEAILFVGAAGIAVRLIAPWVQDKLKDPAVLVIDEQGRYAIPILSGHVGGCNELAEAAAQILGAEPVITTATDLRQAFAVDVFAAENELVISDRELAKQISAAELRGEKIGFFSDYPVDGIVPAEITPGVWQKENIYVTLKQGGCP
;
A
#
# COMPACT_ATOMS: atom_id res chain seq x y z
N ARG A 1 15.31 14.05 16.19
CA ARG A 1 15.27 15.11 15.14
C ARG A 1 14.44 14.72 13.92
N LEU A 2 14.65 13.53 13.30
CA LEU A 2 13.78 13.05 12.18
C LEU A 2 12.38 12.70 12.69
N LEU A 3 12.31 11.89 13.76
CA LEU A 3 11.05 11.51 14.41
C LEU A 3 10.28 12.73 14.94
N GLU A 4 10.95 13.73 15.50
CA GLU A 4 10.32 14.97 15.95
C GLU A 4 9.65 15.73 14.79
N LYS A 5 10.31 15.81 13.64
CA LYS A 5 9.71 16.46 12.46
C LYS A 5 8.47 15.72 11.96
N LEU A 6 8.56 14.39 11.90
CA LEU A 6 7.44 13.55 11.45
C LEU A 6 6.28 13.64 12.45
N SER A 7 6.56 13.48 13.75
CA SER A 7 5.51 13.55 14.76
C SER A 7 4.79 14.90 14.76
N GLN A 8 5.51 16.02 14.68
CA GLN A 8 4.90 17.35 14.66
C GLN A 8 3.98 17.62 13.46
N GLN A 9 4.23 16.99 12.30
CA GLN A 9 3.45 17.24 11.09
C GLN A 9 2.44 16.13 10.77
N MET A 10 2.56 14.98 11.42
CA MET A 10 1.68 13.82 11.23
C MET A 10 0.91 13.44 12.51
N GLU A 11 0.98 14.27 13.58
CA GLU A 11 0.43 13.96 14.90
C GLU A 11 -1.10 13.77 14.90
N GLU A 12 -1.81 14.45 13.99
CA GLU A 12 -3.26 14.27 13.83
C GLU A 12 -3.65 12.94 13.19
N ALA A 13 -2.74 12.29 12.44
CA ALA A 13 -3.00 11.08 11.67
C ALA A 13 -2.35 9.83 12.27
N PHE A 14 -1.32 9.97 13.11
CA PHE A 14 -0.52 8.86 13.61
C PHE A 14 -0.20 8.96 15.11
N ASP A 15 -0.39 7.86 15.82
CA ASP A 15 0.19 7.65 17.14
C ASP A 15 1.66 7.24 16.99
N PHE A 16 2.59 8.09 17.39
CA PHE A 16 4.01 7.78 17.34
C PHE A 16 4.49 7.11 18.64
N LEU A 17 5.01 5.91 18.51
CA LEU A 17 5.78 5.26 19.56
C LEU A 17 7.28 5.45 19.26
N ASP A 18 7.92 6.38 19.97
CA ASP A 18 9.38 6.55 19.87
C ASP A 18 10.09 5.40 20.58
N TYR A 19 10.93 4.67 19.85
CA TYR A 19 11.76 3.60 20.36
C TYR A 19 13.25 3.98 20.28
N THR A 20 13.61 5.20 20.67
CA THR A 20 14.99 5.67 20.73
C THR A 20 15.49 5.63 22.19
N GLY A 21 16.70 5.14 22.40
CA GLY A 21 17.33 5.13 23.72
C GLY A 21 17.37 3.79 24.43
N SER A 22 17.92 3.77 25.65
CA SER A 22 18.26 2.55 26.41
C SER A 22 17.23 2.14 27.46
N GLU A 23 16.17 2.89 27.68
CA GLU A 23 15.22 2.69 28.80
C GLU A 23 13.88 2.08 28.35
N HIS A 24 13.91 1.11 27.45
CA HIS A 24 12.69 0.44 27.02
C HIS A 24 12.43 -0.82 27.87
N SER A 25 11.21 -0.94 28.37
CA SER A 25 10.77 -2.10 29.17
C SER A 25 10.63 -3.39 28.36
N LYS A 26 10.50 -3.27 27.01
CA LYS A 26 10.30 -4.41 26.11
C LYS A 26 11.42 -4.49 25.07
N PRO A 27 11.86 -5.71 24.65
CA PRO A 27 12.76 -5.89 23.52
C PRO A 27 12.15 -5.39 22.20
N LEU A 28 12.95 -4.80 21.32
CA LEU A 28 12.49 -4.29 20.00
C LEU A 28 11.68 -5.31 19.18
N LYS A 29 12.10 -6.59 19.19
CA LYS A 29 11.35 -7.67 18.54
C LYS A 29 9.92 -7.82 19.04
N GLN A 30 9.71 -7.62 20.33
CA GLN A 30 8.37 -7.72 20.90
C GLN A 30 7.52 -6.52 20.55
N VAL A 31 8.11 -5.31 20.57
CA VAL A 31 7.43 -4.07 20.16
C VAL A 31 7.00 -4.15 18.71
N VAL A 32 7.90 -4.60 17.82
CA VAL A 32 7.59 -4.76 16.39
C VAL A 32 6.50 -5.82 16.16
N LYS A 33 6.53 -6.94 16.92
CA LYS A 33 5.48 -7.95 16.86
C LYS A 33 4.11 -7.36 17.21
N GLU A 34 4.02 -6.66 18.33
CA GLU A 34 2.78 -6.04 18.79
C GLU A 34 2.29 -4.99 17.78
N ALA A 35 3.19 -4.13 17.30
CA ALA A 35 2.86 -3.13 16.28
C ALA A 35 2.37 -3.77 14.97
N PHE A 36 3.00 -4.86 14.52
CA PHE A 36 2.60 -5.56 13.30
C PHE A 36 1.21 -6.20 13.39
N GLN A 37 0.75 -6.55 14.59
CA GLN A 37 -0.55 -7.14 14.84
C GLN A 37 -1.67 -6.12 15.10
N GLU A 38 -1.32 -4.92 15.56
CA GLU A 38 -2.29 -3.96 16.09
C GLU A 38 -2.34 -2.63 15.34
N LYS A 39 -1.30 -2.30 14.56
CA LYS A 39 -1.18 -1.01 13.90
C LYS A 39 -1.38 -1.13 12.39
N GLU A 40 -1.89 -0.08 11.78
CA GLU A 40 -2.07 0.01 10.32
C GLU A 40 -0.76 0.32 9.60
N ALA A 41 0.17 1.01 10.26
CA ALA A 41 1.48 1.33 9.72
C ALA A 41 2.60 1.25 10.75
N ILE A 42 3.81 0.91 10.28
CA ILE A 42 5.05 0.91 11.05
C ILE A 42 6.10 1.72 10.28
N LEU A 43 6.67 2.70 10.97
CA LEU A 43 7.74 3.51 10.43
C LEU A 43 9.03 3.21 11.19
N PHE A 44 10.04 2.77 10.45
CA PHE A 44 11.39 2.56 10.97
C PHE A 44 12.31 3.70 10.53
N VAL A 45 13.14 4.19 11.48
CA VAL A 45 14.28 5.05 11.14
C VAL A 45 15.54 4.25 11.35
N GLY A 46 16.24 3.91 10.26
CA GLY A 46 17.45 3.10 10.30
C GLY A 46 17.63 2.22 9.05
N ALA A 47 18.39 1.14 9.17
CA ALA A 47 18.71 0.27 8.06
C ALA A 47 17.53 -0.63 7.65
N ALA A 48 17.17 -0.63 6.37
CA ALA A 48 16.08 -1.45 5.82
C ALA A 48 16.25 -2.95 6.11
N GLY A 49 17.48 -3.47 6.08
CA GLY A 49 17.75 -4.87 6.41
C GLY A 49 17.44 -5.25 7.87
N ILE A 50 17.48 -4.31 8.80
CA ILE A 50 17.06 -4.52 10.20
C ILE A 50 15.54 -4.60 10.24
N ALA A 51 14.84 -3.66 9.63
CA ALA A 51 13.38 -3.66 9.56
C ALA A 51 12.84 -4.98 8.96
N VAL A 52 13.38 -5.40 7.81
CA VAL A 52 13.01 -6.67 7.16
C VAL A 52 13.18 -7.87 8.09
N ARG A 53 14.30 -7.99 8.81
CA ARG A 53 14.52 -9.11 9.75
C ARG A 53 13.56 -9.09 10.94
N LEU A 54 13.12 -7.92 11.36
CA LEU A 54 12.17 -7.77 12.47
C LEU A 54 10.75 -8.16 12.07
N ILE A 55 10.32 -7.81 10.85
CA ILE A 55 8.94 -8.07 10.38
C ILE A 55 8.79 -9.44 9.73
N ALA A 56 9.84 -10.01 9.13
CA ALA A 56 9.77 -11.24 8.33
C ALA A 56 9.01 -12.40 8.97
N PRO A 57 9.09 -12.67 10.30
CA PRO A 57 8.32 -13.74 10.93
C PRO A 57 6.80 -13.53 10.92
N TRP A 58 6.33 -12.31 10.68
CA TRP A 58 4.92 -11.92 10.80
C TRP A 58 4.25 -11.66 9.47
N VAL A 59 5.01 -11.48 8.40
CA VAL A 59 4.51 -11.22 7.04
C VAL A 59 3.69 -12.41 6.53
N GLN A 60 2.42 -12.17 6.14
CA GLN A 60 1.48 -13.20 5.76
C GLN A 60 0.67 -12.87 4.51
N ASP A 61 0.01 -11.71 4.47
CA ASP A 61 -0.95 -11.36 3.42
C ASP A 61 -0.86 -9.87 3.07
N LYS A 62 -0.55 -9.58 1.82
CA LYS A 62 -0.40 -8.21 1.30
C LYS A 62 -1.63 -7.30 1.50
N LEU A 63 -2.82 -7.89 1.74
CA LEU A 63 -4.07 -7.16 1.97
C LEU A 63 -4.41 -6.96 3.45
N LYS A 64 -3.59 -7.53 4.34
CA LYS A 64 -3.84 -7.48 5.80
C LYS A 64 -2.63 -6.99 6.58
N ASP A 65 -1.44 -7.21 6.04
CA ASP A 65 -0.21 -6.79 6.68
C ASP A 65 -0.11 -5.27 6.71
N PRO A 66 0.37 -4.66 7.79
CA PRO A 66 0.48 -3.21 7.91
C PRO A 66 1.42 -2.62 6.87
N ALA A 67 1.26 -1.35 6.57
CA ALA A 67 2.24 -0.57 5.83
C ALA A 67 3.57 -0.56 6.60
N VAL A 68 4.68 -0.85 5.94
CA VAL A 68 6.00 -0.77 6.55
C VAL A 68 6.89 0.15 5.74
N LEU A 69 7.20 1.32 6.33
CA LEU A 69 8.05 2.34 5.75
C LEU A 69 9.39 2.37 6.49
N VAL A 70 10.48 2.44 5.75
CA VAL A 70 11.82 2.67 6.29
C VAL A 70 12.34 4.02 5.82
N ILE A 71 12.87 4.80 6.77
CA ILE A 71 13.59 6.03 6.50
C ILE A 71 15.04 5.82 6.93
N ASP A 72 16.01 6.16 6.07
CA ASP A 72 17.42 6.03 6.43
C ASP A 72 17.79 7.03 7.54
N GLU A 73 18.86 6.76 8.29
CA GLU A 73 19.27 7.57 9.45
C GLU A 73 19.54 9.05 9.13
N GLN A 74 19.80 9.36 7.88
CA GLN A 74 20.03 10.74 7.43
C GLN A 74 18.76 11.41 6.92
N GLY A 75 17.65 10.66 6.78
CA GLY A 75 16.39 11.16 6.24
C GLY A 75 16.45 11.54 4.76
N ARG A 76 17.26 10.81 3.97
CA ARG A 76 17.41 11.05 2.54
C ARG A 76 16.45 10.24 1.69
N TYR A 77 16.07 9.07 2.20
CA TYR A 77 15.23 8.12 1.48
C TYR A 77 14.04 7.67 2.33
N ALA A 78 12.86 7.64 1.74
CA ALA A 78 11.66 7.02 2.29
C ALA A 78 11.33 5.78 1.46
N ILE A 79 11.48 4.58 2.04
CA ILE A 79 11.51 3.31 1.33
C ILE A 79 10.32 2.45 1.78
N PRO A 80 9.26 2.31 0.98
CA PRO A 80 8.18 1.36 1.23
C PRO A 80 8.72 -0.08 1.15
N ILE A 81 8.55 -0.84 2.23
CA ILE A 81 9.01 -2.24 2.31
C ILE A 81 7.86 -3.22 2.13
N LEU A 82 6.67 -2.89 2.68
CA LEU A 82 5.52 -3.77 2.69
C LEU A 82 4.23 -2.98 2.49
N SER A 83 3.24 -3.61 1.86
CA SER A 83 1.89 -3.07 1.66
C SER A 83 1.88 -1.71 0.95
N GLY A 84 2.68 -1.60 -0.12
CA GLY A 84 2.90 -0.37 -0.88
C GLY A 84 1.63 0.25 -1.43
N HIS A 85 0.77 -0.56 -2.04
CA HIS A 85 -0.47 -0.13 -2.71
C HIS A 85 -1.65 -0.09 -1.74
N VAL A 86 -2.34 -1.20 -1.57
CA VAL A 86 -3.58 -1.30 -0.78
C VAL A 86 -3.37 -0.93 0.69
N GLY A 87 -2.17 -1.15 1.22
CA GLY A 87 -1.81 -0.76 2.58
C GLY A 87 -1.37 0.70 2.74
N GLY A 88 -1.34 1.49 1.64
CA GLY A 88 -1.04 2.93 1.70
C GLY A 88 0.43 3.28 1.98
N CYS A 89 1.38 2.31 1.88
CA CYS A 89 2.78 2.59 2.21
C CYS A 89 3.46 3.52 1.21
N ASN A 90 3.01 3.55 -0.06
CA ASN A 90 3.57 4.43 -1.07
C ASN A 90 3.17 5.89 -0.80
N GLU A 91 1.90 6.13 -0.49
CA GLU A 91 1.38 7.45 -0.10
C GLU A 91 2.04 7.93 1.20
N LEU A 92 2.23 7.02 2.17
CA LEU A 92 2.96 7.32 3.40
C LEU A 92 4.42 7.70 3.12
N ALA A 93 5.08 7.03 2.15
CA ALA A 93 6.44 7.36 1.76
C ALA A 93 6.53 8.75 1.10
N GLU A 94 5.58 9.09 0.24
CA GLU A 94 5.51 10.41 -0.39
C GLU A 94 5.27 11.53 0.65
N ALA A 95 4.33 11.32 1.57
CA ALA A 95 4.05 12.26 2.64
C ALA A 95 5.27 12.46 3.56
N ALA A 96 5.91 11.38 4.01
CA ALA A 96 7.11 11.44 4.82
C ALA A 96 8.28 12.11 4.07
N ALA A 97 8.43 11.82 2.78
CA ALA A 97 9.45 12.43 1.93
C ALA A 97 9.25 13.94 1.79
N GLN A 98 8.03 14.43 1.62
CA GLN A 98 7.71 15.85 1.61
C GLN A 98 8.12 16.54 2.91
N ILE A 99 7.79 15.94 4.05
CA ILE A 99 8.09 16.50 5.38
C ILE A 99 9.60 16.60 5.62
N LEU A 100 10.33 15.57 5.21
CA LEU A 100 11.77 15.45 5.50
C LEU A 100 12.65 16.11 4.42
N GLY A 101 12.14 16.34 3.22
CA GLY A 101 12.92 16.66 2.04
C GLY A 101 13.70 15.43 1.54
N ALA A 102 13.11 14.24 1.72
CA ALA A 102 13.66 12.95 1.31
C ALA A 102 13.23 12.57 -0.11
N GLU A 103 13.84 11.53 -0.66
CA GLU A 103 13.43 10.90 -1.91
C GLU A 103 12.58 9.65 -1.61
N PRO A 104 11.34 9.56 -2.11
CA PRO A 104 10.54 8.33 -1.99
C PRO A 104 11.04 7.29 -2.99
N VAL A 105 11.38 6.09 -2.50
CA VAL A 105 11.91 4.99 -3.33
C VAL A 105 10.79 3.99 -3.63
N ILE A 106 9.84 4.40 -4.45
CA ILE A 106 8.71 3.57 -4.86
C ILE A 106 9.14 2.63 -5.99
N THR A 107 8.91 1.32 -5.81
CA THR A 107 9.36 0.28 -6.75
C THR A 107 8.24 -0.55 -7.35
N THR A 108 7.00 -0.32 -6.95
CA THR A 108 5.83 -1.01 -7.48
C THR A 108 5.60 -0.69 -8.95
N ALA A 109 5.49 -1.71 -9.80
CA ALA A 109 5.43 -1.53 -11.25
C ALA A 109 4.18 -0.76 -11.70
N THR A 110 3.06 -0.89 -11.00
CA THR A 110 1.82 -0.16 -11.24
C THR A 110 1.99 1.34 -10.99
N ASP A 111 2.65 1.74 -9.91
CA ASP A 111 2.90 3.15 -9.60
C ASP A 111 3.89 3.78 -10.56
N LEU A 112 4.98 3.06 -10.89
CA LEU A 112 5.98 3.54 -11.86
C LEU A 112 5.39 3.80 -13.25
N ARG A 113 4.27 3.12 -13.59
CA ARG A 113 3.59 3.26 -14.90
C ARG A 113 2.31 4.08 -14.82
N GLN A 114 1.91 4.54 -13.63
CA GLN A 114 0.59 5.12 -13.38
C GLN A 114 -0.55 4.21 -13.89
N ALA A 115 -0.35 2.90 -13.71
CA ALA A 115 -1.20 1.85 -14.25
C ALA A 115 -2.43 1.63 -13.38
N PHE A 116 -3.55 1.23 -13.98
CA PHE A 116 -4.76 0.89 -13.23
C PHE A 116 -4.52 -0.33 -12.35
N ALA A 117 -4.68 -0.18 -11.04
CA ALA A 117 -4.54 -1.26 -10.08
C ALA A 117 -5.92 -1.68 -9.53
N VAL A 118 -6.32 -2.93 -9.83
CA VAL A 118 -7.64 -3.47 -9.41
C VAL A 118 -7.82 -3.46 -7.90
N ASP A 119 -6.76 -3.75 -7.15
CA ASP A 119 -6.78 -3.81 -5.70
C ASP A 119 -6.90 -2.41 -5.06
N VAL A 120 -6.24 -1.40 -5.62
CA VAL A 120 -6.38 0.00 -5.20
C VAL A 120 -7.78 0.49 -5.53
N PHE A 121 -8.25 0.30 -6.76
CA PHE A 121 -9.60 0.65 -7.16
C PHE A 121 -10.65 0.03 -6.23
N ALA A 122 -10.49 -1.24 -5.87
CA ALA A 122 -11.40 -1.92 -4.95
C ALA A 122 -11.37 -1.28 -3.55
N ALA A 123 -10.18 -0.98 -3.02
CA ALA A 123 -10.02 -0.38 -1.70
C ALA A 123 -10.61 1.04 -1.64
N GLU A 124 -10.30 1.91 -2.61
CA GLU A 124 -10.80 3.28 -2.69
C GLU A 124 -12.33 3.37 -2.80
N ASN A 125 -12.96 2.33 -3.38
CA ASN A 125 -14.41 2.27 -3.56
C ASN A 125 -15.11 1.32 -2.58
N GLU A 126 -14.44 0.88 -1.50
CA GLU A 126 -14.97 -0.04 -0.49
C GLU A 126 -15.51 -1.35 -1.07
N LEU A 127 -14.92 -1.83 -2.17
CA LEU A 127 -15.32 -3.05 -2.87
C LEU A 127 -14.55 -4.26 -2.35
N VAL A 128 -15.17 -5.43 -2.47
CA VAL A 128 -14.54 -6.72 -2.14
C VAL A 128 -14.16 -7.45 -3.42
N ILE A 129 -12.90 -7.82 -3.55
CA ILE A 129 -12.41 -8.66 -4.66
C ILE A 129 -12.88 -10.08 -4.44
N SER A 130 -13.75 -10.58 -5.33
CA SER A 130 -14.32 -11.94 -5.24
C SER A 130 -13.32 -13.04 -5.61
N ASP A 131 -12.38 -12.75 -6.51
CA ASP A 131 -11.35 -13.69 -6.96
C ASP A 131 -10.00 -12.98 -7.12
N ARG A 132 -9.06 -13.33 -6.22
CA ARG A 132 -7.72 -12.72 -6.19
C ARG A 132 -6.83 -13.18 -7.35
N GLU A 133 -7.05 -14.37 -7.88
CA GLU A 133 -6.26 -14.87 -9.02
C GLU A 133 -6.68 -14.17 -10.31
N LEU A 134 -7.98 -13.93 -10.51
CA LEU A 134 -8.47 -13.12 -11.62
C LEU A 134 -8.00 -11.66 -11.49
N ALA A 135 -8.00 -11.08 -10.29
CA ALA A 135 -7.47 -9.73 -10.08
C ALA A 135 -5.98 -9.62 -10.47
N LYS A 136 -5.16 -10.64 -10.15
CA LYS A 136 -3.76 -10.70 -10.59
C LYS A 136 -3.63 -10.82 -12.11
N GLN A 137 -4.50 -11.58 -12.76
CA GLN A 137 -4.51 -11.71 -14.23
C GLN A 137 -4.85 -10.39 -14.91
N ILE A 138 -5.82 -9.64 -14.37
CA ILE A 138 -6.19 -8.30 -14.84
C ILE A 138 -5.00 -7.34 -14.70
N SER A 139 -4.37 -7.28 -13.53
CA SER A 139 -3.18 -6.44 -13.32
C SER A 139 -2.02 -6.82 -14.25
N ALA A 140 -1.82 -8.13 -14.50
CA ALA A 140 -0.82 -8.60 -15.44
C ALA A 140 -1.15 -8.24 -16.90
N ALA A 141 -2.42 -8.29 -17.29
CA ALA A 141 -2.90 -7.89 -18.63
C ALA A 141 -2.69 -6.39 -18.85
N GLU A 142 -3.02 -5.59 -17.84
CA GLU A 142 -2.81 -4.15 -17.85
C GLU A 142 -1.33 -3.79 -18.02
N LEU A 143 -0.43 -4.41 -17.25
CA LEU A 143 1.03 -4.22 -17.38
C LEU A 143 1.58 -4.60 -18.77
N ARG A 144 0.87 -5.45 -19.52
CA ARG A 144 1.18 -5.75 -20.93
C ARG A 144 0.58 -4.75 -21.92
N GLY A 145 -0.21 -3.77 -21.45
CA GLY A 145 -0.92 -2.80 -22.26
C GLY A 145 -2.17 -3.38 -22.96
N GLU A 146 -2.71 -4.50 -22.44
CA GLU A 146 -3.96 -5.09 -22.92
C GLU A 146 -5.14 -4.26 -22.45
N LYS A 147 -6.23 -4.19 -23.22
CA LYS A 147 -7.46 -3.52 -22.83
C LYS A 147 -8.26 -4.42 -21.88
N ILE A 148 -8.89 -3.80 -20.89
CA ILE A 148 -9.71 -4.46 -19.87
C ILE A 148 -11.14 -3.96 -19.99
N GLY A 149 -12.09 -4.89 -20.07
CA GLY A 149 -13.52 -4.57 -20.05
C GLY A 149 -13.96 -4.15 -18.65
N PHE A 150 -14.86 -3.19 -18.56
CA PHE A 150 -15.39 -2.72 -17.30
C PHE A 150 -16.92 -2.62 -17.35
N PHE A 151 -17.58 -3.28 -16.42
CA PHE A 151 -19.02 -3.28 -16.27
C PHE A 151 -19.39 -2.97 -14.82
N SER A 152 -20.46 -2.19 -14.62
CA SER A 152 -20.94 -1.84 -13.28
C SER A 152 -22.45 -1.78 -13.26
N ASP A 153 -23.06 -2.33 -12.22
CA ASP A 153 -24.49 -2.15 -11.91
C ASP A 153 -24.76 -0.76 -11.30
N TYR A 154 -23.69 0.03 -11.03
CA TYR A 154 -23.77 1.34 -10.38
C TYR A 154 -23.23 2.44 -11.29
N PRO A 155 -23.65 3.70 -11.05
CA PRO A 155 -23.04 4.85 -11.70
C PRO A 155 -21.51 4.86 -11.48
N VAL A 156 -20.80 5.26 -12.50
CA VAL A 156 -19.32 5.38 -12.47
C VAL A 156 -18.98 6.85 -12.67
N ASP A 157 -18.33 7.43 -11.68
CA ASP A 157 -17.85 8.81 -11.72
C ASP A 157 -16.31 8.84 -11.84
N GLY A 158 -15.80 9.93 -12.39
CA GLY A 158 -14.37 10.16 -12.49
C GLY A 158 -13.78 9.90 -13.88
N ILE A 159 -12.44 9.93 -13.94
CA ILE A 159 -11.68 9.74 -15.18
C ILE A 159 -11.42 8.24 -15.35
N VAL A 160 -11.91 7.68 -16.46
CA VAL A 160 -11.64 6.28 -16.81
C VAL A 160 -10.21 6.16 -17.35
N PRO A 161 -9.36 5.28 -16.77
CA PRO A 161 -8.03 5.01 -17.27
C PRO A 161 -8.04 4.54 -18.73
N ALA A 162 -6.99 4.86 -19.46
CA ALA A 162 -6.93 4.59 -20.91
C ALA A 162 -7.04 3.09 -21.26
N GLU A 163 -6.62 2.21 -20.37
CA GLU A 163 -6.66 0.75 -20.52
C GLU A 163 -8.05 0.17 -20.28
N ILE A 164 -8.90 0.90 -19.58
CA ILE A 164 -10.25 0.45 -19.21
C ILE A 164 -11.24 0.81 -20.32
N THR A 165 -12.06 -0.14 -20.73
CA THR A 165 -13.08 0.01 -21.76
C THR A 165 -14.47 -0.26 -21.22
N PRO A 166 -15.21 0.78 -20.76
CA PRO A 166 -16.56 0.62 -20.22
C PRO A 166 -17.53 0.06 -21.25
N GLY A 167 -18.30 -0.94 -20.84
CA GLY A 167 -19.35 -1.55 -21.66
C GLY A 167 -18.85 -2.39 -22.83
N VAL A 168 -17.54 -2.62 -22.95
CA VAL A 168 -16.95 -3.41 -24.04
C VAL A 168 -16.28 -4.66 -23.46
N TRP A 169 -16.73 -5.84 -23.88
CA TRP A 169 -16.10 -7.10 -23.50
C TRP A 169 -14.67 -7.21 -24.06
N GLN A 170 -13.74 -7.56 -23.18
CA GLN A 170 -12.38 -7.83 -23.51
C GLN A 170 -12.03 -9.27 -23.10
N LYS A 171 -10.77 -9.69 -23.25
CA LYS A 171 -10.29 -10.96 -22.75
C LYS A 171 -10.41 -11.04 -21.23
N GLU A 172 -10.00 -9.95 -20.55
CA GLU A 172 -10.12 -9.79 -19.11
C GLU A 172 -11.14 -8.68 -18.80
N ASN A 173 -12.01 -8.92 -17.80
CA ASN A 173 -13.10 -8.00 -17.50
C ASN A 173 -13.27 -7.81 -15.99
N ILE A 174 -13.63 -6.59 -15.58
CA ILE A 174 -14.03 -6.24 -14.23
C ILE A 174 -15.55 -6.03 -14.23
N TYR A 175 -16.23 -6.61 -13.25
CA TYR A 175 -17.64 -6.42 -13.04
C TYR A 175 -17.93 -6.01 -11.60
N VAL A 176 -18.50 -4.82 -11.39
CA VAL A 176 -18.87 -4.28 -10.07
C VAL A 176 -20.35 -4.54 -9.84
N THR A 177 -20.69 -5.41 -8.88
CA THR A 177 -22.07 -5.82 -8.59
C THR A 177 -22.25 -6.25 -7.14
N LEU A 178 -23.49 -6.15 -6.60
CA LEU A 178 -23.88 -6.78 -5.33
C LEU A 178 -24.45 -8.20 -5.52
N LYS A 179 -24.63 -8.67 -6.74
CA LYS A 179 -25.17 -10.00 -7.00
C LYS A 179 -24.13 -11.07 -6.73
N GLN A 180 -24.45 -11.99 -5.81
CA GLN A 180 -23.61 -13.18 -5.62
C GLN A 180 -23.82 -14.13 -6.81
N GLY A 181 -22.73 -14.53 -7.47
CA GLY A 181 -22.77 -15.62 -8.45
C GLY A 181 -22.56 -15.25 -9.89
N GLY A 182 -21.74 -14.28 -10.19
CA GLY A 182 -21.12 -14.24 -11.49
C GLY A 182 -21.52 -13.15 -12.44
N CYS A 183 -20.60 -12.93 -13.33
CA CYS A 183 -20.73 -12.19 -14.58
C CYS A 183 -21.90 -12.76 -15.41
N PRO A 184 -22.71 -11.92 -16.06
CA PRO A 184 -23.73 -12.38 -16.99
C PRO A 184 -23.14 -13.17 -18.15
#